data_41e0cc749f422d9a6910e761796edee7
#
_entry.id   41e0cc749f422d9a6910e761796edee7
#
_cell.length_a   1.000
_cell.length_b   1.000
_cell.length_c   1.000
_cell.angle_alpha   90.00
_cell.angle_beta   90.00
_cell.angle_gamma   90.00
#
_symmetry.space_group_name_H-M   'P 1'
#
loop_
_entity.id
_entity.type
_entity.pdbx_description
1 polymer ?
#
loop_
_entity_poly.entity_id
_entity_poly.type
_entity_poly.pdbx_seq_one_letter_code
_entity_poly.pdbx_strand_id
1 'polypeptide(L)'
;MKKALLIAAALAVTTSASAAGKLEIFSWWSGDEGPALEALVKLYKQKYPSVAVDNATVSGGAGTNAKAVLKTRMLGGTPPDSFQAHAGQELIGTWVVAGRMEDLSSLFKSEGFDKAFPKDLIKLISTNGKIWSVPVNVHRSNVMWYNPAKLKAWGVTAPKTWPEFLKTCSTLKAKGVAAPLVVGENWTQQHLWESVMIGTLGAQGWENLWAGKMKFTDPKVVAGFTTFGKVMDCANKDASGLSWQQASDRIIDGTSAFNIMGDWAAGYFTTTKKLAPNTGFGWAPAPGTTKTFVMLADSFGLPKGAKNRTEAMNWLKVLGSKAGQDAFNPLKGSIAARTDSDLSKYNTYSKSAAADWKSNKIVGSLVHGAVAPESFTSAFGAVIDQFVASKNSAGAAAAAQQLAVRAGIGK
;
A
#
# COMPACT_ATOMS: atom_id res chain seq x y z
N MET A 1 -48.34 59.69 44.05
CA MET A 1 -48.21 58.31 43.56
C MET A 1 -47.10 58.28 42.51
N LYS A 2 -45.90 57.89 42.91
CA LYS A 2 -44.73 57.84 42.03
C LYS A 2 -44.55 56.34 41.58
N LYS A 3 -44.65 56.06 40.28
CA LYS A 3 -44.40 54.76 39.72
C LYS A 3 -42.87 54.57 39.44
N ALA A 4 -42.24 53.70 40.13
CA ALA A 4 -40.85 53.30 39.86
C ALA A 4 -40.78 52.28 38.69
N LEU A 5 -40.01 52.58 37.64
CA LEU A 5 -39.73 51.73 36.49
C LEU A 5 -38.46 50.91 36.82
N LEU A 6 -38.62 49.65 36.98
CA LEU A 6 -37.51 48.73 37.09
C LEU A 6 -37.04 48.33 35.67
N ILE A 7 -35.81 48.74 35.29
CA ILE A 7 -35.14 48.32 34.06
C ILE A 7 -34.34 47.05 34.40
N ALA A 8 -34.77 45.90 33.90
CA ALA A 8 -34.00 44.66 33.97
C ALA A 8 -32.96 44.67 32.84
N ALA A 9 -31.69 44.76 33.19
CA ALA A 9 -30.58 44.62 32.25
C ALA A 9 -30.36 43.12 31.99
N ALA A 10 -30.71 42.63 30.78
CA ALA A 10 -30.38 41.31 30.32
C ALA A 10 -28.87 41.25 29.92
N LEU A 11 -28.04 40.55 30.71
CA LEU A 11 -26.68 40.21 30.30
C LEU A 11 -26.77 39.19 29.17
N ALA A 12 -26.53 39.63 27.95
CA ALA A 12 -26.26 38.70 26.81
C ALA A 12 -24.89 38.10 27.02
N VAL A 13 -24.84 36.84 27.45
CA VAL A 13 -23.62 36.01 27.42
C VAL A 13 -23.36 35.66 25.96
N THR A 14 -22.49 36.43 25.30
CA THR A 14 -21.95 36.08 24.00
C THR A 14 -21.01 34.87 24.19
N THR A 15 -21.52 33.69 23.97
CA THR A 15 -20.66 32.51 23.77
C THR A 15 -19.85 32.77 22.52
N SER A 16 -18.58 33.09 22.68
CA SER A 16 -17.60 33.11 21.59
C SER A 16 -17.62 31.72 20.98
N ALA A 17 -18.22 31.57 19.81
CA ALA A 17 -18.05 30.37 19.01
C ALA A 17 -16.54 30.24 18.74
N SER A 18 -15.89 29.34 19.43
CA SER A 18 -14.51 28.92 19.09
C SER A 18 -14.53 28.62 17.61
N ALA A 19 -13.65 29.25 16.85
CA ALA A 19 -13.51 28.95 15.43
C ALA A 19 -13.32 27.43 15.31
N ALA A 20 -14.22 26.75 14.59
CA ALA A 20 -14.16 25.33 14.39
C ALA A 20 -12.81 25.01 13.73
N GLY A 21 -12.01 24.16 14.36
CA GLY A 21 -10.75 23.69 13.78
C GLY A 21 -11.02 23.04 12.41
N LYS A 22 -10.03 23.04 11.55
CA LYS A 22 -10.07 22.35 10.25
C LYS A 22 -8.92 21.34 10.17
N LEU A 23 -9.17 20.18 9.57
CA LEU A 23 -8.16 19.16 9.27
C LEU A 23 -8.29 18.79 7.80
N GLU A 24 -7.24 18.97 7.02
CA GLU A 24 -7.14 18.48 5.67
C GLU A 24 -6.32 17.18 5.63
N ILE A 25 -6.96 16.08 5.25
CA ILE A 25 -6.33 14.76 5.03
C ILE A 25 -6.14 14.58 3.53
N PHE A 26 -4.91 14.31 3.10
CA PHE A 26 -4.61 14.01 1.70
C PHE A 26 -4.28 12.53 1.53
N SER A 27 -5.05 11.82 0.73
CA SER A 27 -4.86 10.39 0.48
C SER A 27 -5.31 10.00 -0.94
N TRP A 28 -5.16 8.72 -1.31
CA TRP A 28 -5.73 8.18 -2.55
C TRP A 28 -6.88 7.20 -2.30
N TRP A 29 -7.26 6.97 -1.05
CA TRP A 29 -8.33 6.04 -0.71
C TRP A 29 -9.70 6.65 -0.96
N SER A 30 -10.32 6.21 -2.07
CA SER A 30 -11.67 6.59 -2.48
C SER A 30 -12.43 5.37 -2.99
N GLY A 31 -13.70 5.53 -3.30
CA GLY A 31 -14.54 4.46 -3.83
C GLY A 31 -14.56 3.24 -2.89
N ASP A 32 -14.10 2.10 -3.36
CA ASP A 32 -14.02 0.84 -2.62
C ASP A 32 -13.07 0.86 -1.41
N GLU A 33 -12.05 1.71 -1.41
CA GLU A 33 -11.13 1.89 -0.28
C GLU A 33 -11.59 2.98 0.71
N GLY A 34 -12.55 3.82 0.30
CA GLY A 34 -13.13 4.92 1.09
C GLY A 34 -13.66 4.49 2.47
N PRO A 35 -14.45 3.40 2.59
CA PRO A 35 -15.02 2.96 3.86
C PRO A 35 -13.99 2.75 4.99
N ALA A 36 -12.77 2.33 4.67
CA ALA A 36 -11.70 2.19 5.66
C ALA A 36 -11.24 3.54 6.21
N LEU A 37 -11.00 4.53 5.32
CA LEU A 37 -10.65 5.90 5.72
C LEU A 37 -11.80 6.57 6.49
N GLU A 38 -13.05 6.38 6.05
CA GLU A 38 -14.23 6.91 6.72
C GLU A 38 -14.38 6.39 8.15
N ALA A 39 -14.02 5.14 8.43
CA ALA A 39 -14.01 4.58 9.78
C ALA A 39 -13.04 5.34 10.70
N LEU A 40 -11.85 5.73 10.21
CA LEU A 40 -10.91 6.56 10.94
C LEU A 40 -11.44 7.99 11.15
N VAL A 41 -11.99 8.60 10.10
CA VAL A 41 -12.58 9.95 10.16
C VAL A 41 -13.74 9.99 11.16
N LYS A 42 -14.56 8.94 11.20
CA LYS A 42 -15.65 8.79 12.17
C LYS A 42 -15.12 8.79 13.61
N LEU A 43 -14.07 8.01 13.89
CA LEU A 43 -13.43 7.98 15.22
C LEU A 43 -12.81 9.34 15.57
N TYR A 44 -12.18 10.01 14.60
CA TYR A 44 -11.63 11.34 14.78
C TYR A 44 -12.72 12.34 15.16
N LYS A 45 -13.83 12.38 14.41
CA LYS A 45 -14.99 13.29 14.69
C LYS A 45 -15.67 13.01 16.02
N GLN A 46 -15.71 11.75 16.47
CA GLN A 46 -16.21 11.40 17.80
C GLN A 46 -15.34 12.01 18.91
N LYS A 47 -14.02 12.06 18.71
CA LYS A 47 -13.07 12.58 19.69
C LYS A 47 -12.91 14.12 19.59
N TYR A 48 -13.08 14.67 18.40
CA TYR A 48 -12.92 16.10 18.08
C TYR A 48 -14.12 16.63 17.27
N PRO A 49 -15.31 16.70 17.89
CA PRO A 49 -16.57 16.97 17.16
C PRO A 49 -16.66 18.37 16.55
N SER A 50 -15.90 19.33 17.07
CA SER A 50 -15.88 20.72 16.55
C SER A 50 -14.94 20.90 15.34
N VAL A 51 -14.15 19.88 14.95
CA VAL A 51 -13.19 19.98 13.85
C VAL A 51 -13.86 19.55 12.55
N ALA A 52 -13.86 20.43 11.55
CA ALA A 52 -14.25 20.09 10.19
C ALA A 52 -13.14 19.27 9.52
N VAL A 53 -13.48 18.11 8.96
CA VAL A 53 -12.52 17.25 8.24
C VAL A 53 -12.77 17.40 6.75
N ASP A 54 -11.72 17.81 6.05
CA ASP A 54 -11.64 17.88 4.59
C ASP A 54 -10.82 16.67 4.09
N ASN A 55 -11.48 15.75 3.39
CA ASN A 55 -10.82 14.60 2.78
C ASN A 55 -10.47 14.95 1.33
N ALA A 56 -9.30 15.53 1.13
CA ALA A 56 -8.76 15.93 -0.17
C ALA A 56 -8.18 14.71 -0.92
N THR A 57 -9.05 13.75 -1.24
CA THR A 57 -8.64 12.51 -1.91
C THR A 57 -8.39 12.71 -3.40
N VAL A 58 -7.26 12.18 -3.88
CA VAL A 58 -6.93 12.10 -5.31
C VAL A 58 -6.78 10.64 -5.71
N SER A 59 -7.75 10.10 -6.42
CA SER A 59 -7.80 8.69 -6.81
C SER A 59 -7.02 8.38 -8.07
N GLY A 60 -6.76 7.07 -8.28
CA GLY A 60 -6.18 6.50 -9.50
C GLY A 60 -4.72 6.08 -9.37
N GLY A 61 -4.36 5.02 -10.11
CA GLY A 61 -3.01 4.47 -10.20
C GLY A 61 -2.40 4.03 -8.88
N ALA A 62 -3.19 3.53 -7.92
CA ALA A 62 -2.74 3.18 -6.56
C ALA A 62 -1.86 4.27 -5.92
N GLY A 63 -2.29 5.52 -6.05
CA GLY A 63 -1.60 6.67 -5.48
C GLY A 63 -0.70 7.43 -6.47
N THR A 64 -0.48 6.96 -7.69
CA THR A 64 0.36 7.65 -8.68
C THR A 64 -0.12 9.08 -8.95
N ASN A 65 -1.44 9.27 -9.15
CA ASN A 65 -2.02 10.58 -9.36
C ASN A 65 -1.90 11.48 -8.11
N ALA A 66 -2.18 10.90 -6.94
CA ALA A 66 -2.06 11.62 -5.67
C ALA A 66 -0.63 12.10 -5.41
N LYS A 67 0.38 11.27 -5.66
CA LYS A 67 1.80 11.63 -5.50
C LYS A 67 2.20 12.80 -6.40
N ALA A 68 1.71 12.85 -7.64
CA ALA A 68 1.98 13.97 -8.55
C ALA A 68 1.38 15.30 -8.03
N VAL A 69 0.13 15.26 -7.56
CA VAL A 69 -0.54 16.42 -6.95
C VAL A 69 0.15 16.84 -5.65
N LEU A 70 0.47 15.87 -4.77
CA LEU A 70 1.20 16.12 -3.53
C LEU A 70 2.53 16.82 -3.80
N LYS A 71 3.28 16.33 -4.78
CA LYS A 71 4.58 16.93 -5.18
C LYS A 71 4.42 18.40 -5.54
N THR A 72 3.43 18.74 -6.35
CA THR A 72 3.13 20.13 -6.73
C THR A 72 2.81 20.98 -5.51
N ARG A 73 1.97 20.49 -4.60
CA ARG A 73 1.58 21.21 -3.36
C ARG A 73 2.77 21.41 -2.42
N MET A 74 3.55 20.35 -2.18
CA MET A 74 4.72 20.40 -1.29
C MET A 74 5.80 21.34 -1.80
N LEU A 75 6.06 21.37 -3.10
CA LEU A 75 7.03 22.29 -3.71
C LEU A 75 6.51 23.71 -3.75
N GLY A 76 5.21 23.90 -3.99
CA GLY A 76 4.53 25.20 -4.02
C GLY A 76 4.29 25.82 -2.63
N GLY A 77 4.69 25.18 -1.53
CA GLY A 77 4.54 25.70 -0.17
C GLY A 77 3.11 25.66 0.37
N THR A 78 2.25 24.83 -0.21
CA THR A 78 0.85 24.61 0.22
C THR A 78 0.59 23.16 0.59
N PRO A 79 1.36 22.58 1.55
CA PRO A 79 1.18 21.21 1.97
C PRO A 79 -0.23 20.99 2.55
N PRO A 80 -0.78 19.75 2.50
CA PRO A 80 -1.92 19.39 3.33
C PRO A 80 -1.54 19.34 4.81
N ASP A 81 -2.52 19.19 5.71
CA ASP A 81 -2.21 19.06 7.14
C ASP A 81 -1.59 17.71 7.48
N SER A 82 -2.06 16.65 6.82
CA SER A 82 -1.44 15.32 6.88
C SER A 82 -1.65 14.59 5.56
N PHE A 83 -0.69 13.78 5.14
CA PHE A 83 -0.79 13.05 3.89
C PHE A 83 -0.35 11.59 4.01
N GLN A 84 -0.98 10.75 3.21
CA GLN A 84 -0.63 9.35 3.04
C GLN A 84 0.65 9.21 2.23
N ALA A 85 1.55 8.34 2.69
CA ALA A 85 2.72 7.86 1.96
C ALA A 85 3.00 6.41 2.38
N HIS A 86 3.66 5.65 1.52
CA HIS A 86 4.18 4.37 1.96
C HIS A 86 5.38 4.56 2.88
N ALA A 87 5.44 3.74 3.93
CA ALA A 87 6.57 3.71 4.85
C ALA A 87 7.84 3.20 4.14
N GLY A 88 8.97 3.84 4.40
CA GLY A 88 10.27 3.51 3.81
C GLY A 88 10.81 4.59 2.90
N GLN A 89 11.43 4.21 1.79
CA GLN A 89 12.18 5.12 0.93
C GLN A 89 11.30 6.11 0.15
N GLU A 90 10.02 5.79 -0.09
CA GLU A 90 9.07 6.76 -0.65
C GLU A 90 8.96 8.01 0.23
N LEU A 91 8.82 7.82 1.54
CA LEU A 91 8.75 8.93 2.49
C LEU A 91 10.15 9.50 2.79
N ILE A 92 11.08 8.63 3.20
CA ILE A 92 12.40 9.05 3.69
C ILE A 92 13.26 9.57 2.53
N GLY A 93 13.37 8.82 1.45
CA GLY A 93 14.19 9.15 0.29
C GLY A 93 13.65 10.30 -0.56
N THR A 94 12.42 10.74 -0.32
CA THR A 94 11.79 11.84 -1.06
C THR A 94 11.57 13.05 -0.15
N TRP A 95 10.73 12.95 0.86
CA TRP A 95 10.25 14.11 1.62
C TRP A 95 11.12 14.44 2.84
N VAL A 96 11.65 13.41 3.53
CA VAL A 96 12.53 13.63 4.69
C VAL A 96 13.86 14.19 4.24
N VAL A 97 14.49 13.60 3.21
CA VAL A 97 15.76 14.10 2.64
C VAL A 97 15.60 15.52 2.11
N ALA A 98 14.45 15.87 1.54
CA ALA A 98 14.13 17.23 1.11
C ALA A 98 13.85 18.21 2.27
N GLY A 99 13.91 17.75 3.52
CA GLY A 99 13.70 18.60 4.71
C GLY A 99 12.25 19.06 4.89
N ARG A 100 11.26 18.38 4.28
CA ARG A 100 9.85 18.81 4.23
C ARG A 100 8.96 18.21 5.32
N MET A 101 9.49 17.33 6.19
CA MET A 101 8.70 16.63 7.20
C MET A 101 9.03 17.12 8.62
N GLU A 102 8.08 16.94 9.53
CA GLU A 102 8.26 17.13 10.96
C GLU A 102 8.60 15.82 11.66
N ASP A 103 9.42 15.90 12.71
CA ASP A 103 9.78 14.77 13.57
C ASP A 103 8.62 14.41 14.51
N LEU A 104 8.22 13.15 14.48
CA LEU A 104 7.13 12.58 15.27
C LEU A 104 7.60 11.74 16.48
N SER A 105 8.89 11.78 16.80
CA SER A 105 9.46 10.96 17.91
C SER A 105 8.80 11.24 19.27
N SER A 106 8.43 12.50 19.53
CA SER A 106 7.71 12.88 20.75
C SER A 106 6.29 12.30 20.79
N LEU A 107 5.61 12.26 19.64
CA LEU A 107 4.29 11.62 19.51
C LEU A 107 4.38 10.12 19.81
N PHE A 108 5.36 9.44 19.23
CA PHE A 108 5.56 8.00 19.46
C PHE A 108 5.75 7.68 20.95
N LYS A 109 6.55 8.50 21.64
CA LYS A 109 6.80 8.35 23.08
C LYS A 109 5.55 8.65 23.91
N SER A 110 4.84 9.75 23.63
CA SER A 110 3.65 10.17 24.40
C SER A 110 2.46 9.22 24.25
N GLU A 111 2.27 8.63 23.06
CA GLU A 111 1.18 7.71 22.77
C GLU A 111 1.57 6.23 22.97
N GLY A 112 2.82 5.95 23.37
CA GLY A 112 3.34 4.59 23.59
C GLY A 112 3.45 3.77 22.29
N PHE A 113 3.56 4.43 21.14
CA PHE A 113 3.67 3.77 19.83
C PHE A 113 5.00 3.01 19.68
N ASP A 114 6.05 3.46 20.34
CA ASP A 114 7.36 2.81 20.42
C ASP A 114 7.31 1.39 21.03
N LYS A 115 6.28 1.10 21.84
CA LYS A 115 6.02 -0.22 22.42
C LYS A 115 4.98 -1.03 21.66
N ALA A 116 4.08 -0.35 20.95
CA ALA A 116 2.96 -0.95 20.27
C ALA A 116 3.27 -1.41 18.84
N PHE A 117 4.20 -0.73 18.14
CA PHE A 117 4.61 -1.09 16.80
C PHE A 117 5.86 -2.00 16.81
N PRO A 118 5.99 -2.94 15.86
CA PRO A 118 7.18 -3.77 15.68
C PRO A 118 8.43 -2.90 15.44
N LYS A 119 9.55 -3.29 16.01
CA LYS A 119 10.83 -2.54 15.87
C LYS A 119 11.26 -2.37 14.41
N ASP A 120 11.06 -3.38 13.57
CA ASP A 120 11.43 -3.32 12.16
C ASP A 120 10.55 -2.33 11.38
N LEU A 121 9.27 -2.20 11.75
CA LEU A 121 8.40 -1.19 11.17
C LEU A 121 8.79 0.23 11.63
N ILE A 122 9.14 0.40 12.91
CA ILE A 122 9.66 1.68 13.43
C ILE A 122 10.96 2.05 12.70
N LYS A 123 11.87 1.07 12.48
CA LYS A 123 13.10 1.29 11.72
C LYS A 123 12.81 1.78 10.29
N LEU A 124 11.79 1.23 9.64
CA LEU A 124 11.40 1.59 8.26
C LEU A 124 10.96 3.05 8.13
N ILE A 125 10.36 3.63 9.18
CA ILE A 125 9.87 5.02 9.21
C ILE A 125 10.86 5.97 9.90
N SER A 126 12.06 5.50 10.21
CA SER A 126 13.04 6.25 10.99
C SER A 126 14.32 6.50 10.21
N THR A 127 14.91 7.68 10.39
CA THR A 127 16.26 7.99 9.95
C THR A 127 16.87 9.06 10.87
N ASN A 128 18.19 9.00 11.09
CA ASN A 128 18.93 9.92 11.95
C ASN A 128 18.33 10.05 13.36
N GLY A 129 17.86 8.93 13.94
CA GLY A 129 17.27 8.88 15.28
C GLY A 129 15.87 9.54 15.41
N LYS A 130 15.24 9.89 14.29
CA LYS A 130 13.92 10.55 14.23
C LYS A 130 12.91 9.68 13.53
N ILE A 131 11.62 9.84 13.88
CA ILE A 131 10.48 9.13 13.33
C ILE A 131 9.64 10.09 12.49
N TRP A 132 9.21 9.69 11.29
CA TRP A 132 8.68 10.61 10.28
C TRP A 132 7.24 10.39 9.86
N SER A 133 6.63 9.25 10.23
CA SER A 133 5.22 8.98 9.96
C SER A 133 4.64 8.00 10.97
N VAL A 134 3.31 7.89 10.98
CA VAL A 134 2.56 6.91 11.78
C VAL A 134 1.99 5.86 10.83
N PRO A 135 2.43 4.60 10.88
CA PRO A 135 1.85 3.50 10.10
C PRO A 135 0.43 3.19 10.55
N VAL A 136 -0.46 2.92 9.59
CA VAL A 136 -1.85 2.53 9.87
C VAL A 136 -2.10 1.04 9.64
N ASN A 137 -1.31 0.42 8.79
CA ASN A 137 -1.44 -0.98 8.40
C ASN A 137 -0.09 -1.62 8.06
N VAL A 138 -0.15 -2.92 7.82
CA VAL A 138 0.82 -3.67 7.04
C VAL A 138 0.06 -4.45 5.99
N HIS A 139 0.47 -4.35 4.74
CA HIS A 139 -0.02 -5.09 3.60
C HIS A 139 0.96 -6.19 3.17
N ARG A 140 0.43 -7.30 2.69
CA ARG A 140 1.17 -8.32 1.95
C ARG A 140 1.02 -8.09 0.46
N SER A 141 2.12 -7.85 -0.23
CA SER A 141 2.15 -7.59 -1.68
C SER A 141 2.06 -8.88 -2.51
N ASN A 142 2.76 -9.95 -2.12
CA ASN A 142 2.96 -11.17 -2.89
C ASN A 142 1.83 -12.20 -2.75
N VAL A 143 0.59 -11.82 -3.04
CA VAL A 143 -0.55 -12.75 -2.98
C VAL A 143 -1.04 -13.10 -4.38
N MET A 144 -1.21 -14.39 -4.64
CA MET A 144 -1.86 -14.90 -5.85
C MET A 144 -3.32 -15.23 -5.53
N TRP A 145 -4.22 -14.46 -6.11
CA TRP A 145 -5.66 -14.60 -5.96
C TRP A 145 -6.25 -15.49 -7.03
N TYR A 146 -7.27 -16.27 -6.69
CA TYR A 146 -7.99 -17.16 -7.61
C TYR A 146 -9.43 -17.44 -7.14
N ASN A 147 -10.25 -17.93 -8.04
CA ASN A 147 -11.58 -18.46 -7.72
C ASN A 147 -11.50 -19.97 -7.48
N PRO A 148 -11.78 -20.47 -6.26
CA PRO A 148 -11.64 -21.89 -5.92
C PRO A 148 -12.53 -22.80 -6.77
N ALA A 149 -13.77 -22.40 -7.04
CA ALA A 149 -14.72 -23.17 -7.85
C ALA A 149 -14.24 -23.30 -9.30
N LYS A 150 -13.66 -22.23 -9.87
CA LYS A 150 -13.12 -22.22 -11.23
C LYS A 150 -11.86 -23.11 -11.33
N LEU A 151 -10.90 -23.01 -10.38
CA LEU A 151 -9.73 -23.88 -10.38
C LEU A 151 -10.16 -25.36 -10.32
N LYS A 152 -11.13 -25.69 -9.47
CA LYS A 152 -11.70 -27.05 -9.40
C LYS A 152 -12.31 -27.49 -10.72
N ALA A 153 -13.11 -26.64 -11.36
CA ALA A 153 -13.75 -26.93 -12.65
C ALA A 153 -12.71 -27.15 -13.77
N TRP A 154 -11.61 -26.40 -13.74
CA TRP A 154 -10.50 -26.59 -14.69
C TRP A 154 -9.55 -27.76 -14.30
N GLY A 155 -9.73 -28.38 -13.14
CA GLY A 155 -8.88 -29.49 -12.67
C GLY A 155 -7.44 -29.04 -12.44
N VAL A 156 -7.22 -27.81 -11.97
CA VAL A 156 -5.89 -27.27 -11.63
C VAL A 156 -5.83 -26.79 -10.19
N THR A 157 -4.64 -26.69 -9.65
CA THR A 157 -4.37 -26.15 -8.32
C THR A 157 -3.49 -24.91 -8.42
N ALA A 158 -3.44 -24.11 -7.37
CA ALA A 158 -2.58 -22.94 -7.29
C ALA A 158 -1.08 -23.36 -7.37
N PRO A 159 -0.33 -22.89 -8.39
CA PRO A 159 1.08 -23.26 -8.59
C PRO A 159 1.97 -22.64 -7.51
N LYS A 160 2.99 -23.41 -7.07
CA LYS A 160 3.92 -22.99 -6.01
C LYS A 160 5.23 -22.41 -6.53
N THR A 161 5.57 -22.68 -7.79
CA THR A 161 6.81 -22.23 -8.45
C THR A 161 6.48 -21.62 -9.81
N TRP A 162 7.37 -20.79 -10.36
CA TRP A 162 7.18 -20.20 -11.69
C TRP A 162 7.15 -21.26 -12.80
N PRO A 163 7.99 -22.32 -12.78
CA PRO A 163 7.85 -23.43 -13.75
C PRO A 163 6.48 -24.12 -13.67
N GLU A 164 5.94 -24.38 -12.47
CA GLU A 164 4.59 -24.92 -12.30
C GLU A 164 3.52 -23.94 -12.82
N PHE A 165 3.69 -22.65 -12.56
CA PHE A 165 2.79 -21.60 -13.07
C PHE A 165 2.72 -21.63 -14.60
N LEU A 166 3.87 -21.66 -15.28
CA LEU A 166 3.93 -21.72 -16.75
C LEU A 166 3.29 -22.98 -17.32
N LYS A 167 3.50 -24.13 -16.66
CA LYS A 167 2.82 -25.39 -17.01
C LYS A 167 1.30 -25.28 -16.83
N THR A 168 0.84 -24.71 -15.70
CA THR A 168 -0.58 -24.48 -15.41
C THR A 168 -1.19 -23.52 -16.42
N CYS A 169 -0.47 -22.47 -16.80
CA CYS A 169 -0.87 -21.54 -17.85
C CYS A 169 -1.14 -22.25 -19.18
N SER A 170 -0.21 -23.11 -19.64
CA SER A 170 -0.39 -23.90 -20.87
C SER A 170 -1.61 -24.82 -20.78
N THR A 171 -1.81 -25.48 -19.63
CA THR A 171 -2.98 -26.34 -19.38
C THR A 171 -4.29 -25.52 -19.46
N LEU A 172 -4.34 -24.35 -18.86
CA LEU A 172 -5.53 -23.49 -18.87
C LEU A 172 -5.83 -22.95 -20.26
N LYS A 173 -4.81 -22.56 -21.03
CA LYS A 173 -4.98 -22.14 -22.43
C LYS A 173 -5.57 -23.28 -23.29
N ALA A 174 -5.11 -24.51 -23.11
CA ALA A 174 -5.67 -25.68 -23.80
C ALA A 174 -7.14 -25.96 -23.41
N LYS A 175 -7.58 -25.47 -22.23
CA LYS A 175 -8.97 -25.56 -21.77
C LYS A 175 -9.82 -24.32 -22.15
N GLY A 176 -9.30 -23.43 -23.00
CA GLY A 176 -10.02 -22.25 -23.49
C GLY A 176 -9.92 -21.00 -22.61
N VAL A 177 -9.09 -21.01 -21.54
CA VAL A 177 -8.84 -19.79 -20.76
C VAL A 177 -7.79 -18.96 -21.50
N ALA A 178 -8.24 -17.94 -22.24
CA ALA A 178 -7.39 -17.16 -23.15
C ALA A 178 -6.26 -16.43 -22.40
N ALA A 179 -6.53 -15.90 -21.22
CA ALA A 179 -5.60 -15.19 -20.35
C ALA A 179 -5.61 -15.80 -18.94
N PRO A 180 -4.82 -16.87 -18.68
CA PRO A 180 -4.76 -17.49 -17.36
C PRO A 180 -4.31 -16.54 -16.23
N LEU A 181 -3.50 -15.55 -16.54
CA LEU A 181 -3.09 -14.47 -15.64
C LEU A 181 -3.80 -13.18 -16.07
N VAL A 182 -4.25 -12.40 -15.11
CA VAL A 182 -4.72 -11.04 -15.37
C VAL A 182 -3.83 -10.04 -14.64
N VAL A 183 -3.46 -8.98 -15.36
CA VAL A 183 -2.81 -7.77 -14.85
C VAL A 183 -3.56 -6.54 -15.34
N GLY A 184 -3.40 -5.42 -14.66
CA GLY A 184 -3.94 -4.12 -15.07
C GLY A 184 -2.83 -3.17 -15.52
N GLU A 185 -3.07 -1.88 -15.33
CA GLU A 185 -2.17 -0.77 -15.66
C GLU A 185 -0.73 -0.99 -15.16
N ASN A 186 0.21 -0.19 -15.66
CA ASN A 186 1.66 -0.37 -15.52
C ASN A 186 2.15 -0.75 -14.11
N TRP A 187 1.66 -0.09 -13.04
CA TRP A 187 2.12 -0.40 -11.69
C TRP A 187 1.80 -1.86 -11.27
N THR A 188 0.71 -2.47 -11.79
CA THR A 188 0.38 -3.87 -11.51
C THR A 188 1.34 -4.83 -12.21
N GLN A 189 1.89 -4.43 -13.36
CA GLN A 189 2.92 -5.17 -14.07
C GLN A 189 4.26 -5.08 -13.35
N GLN A 190 4.61 -3.92 -12.79
CA GLN A 190 5.75 -3.76 -11.89
C GLN A 190 5.61 -4.64 -10.63
N HIS A 191 4.39 -4.71 -10.07
CA HIS A 191 4.06 -5.54 -8.92
C HIS A 191 4.22 -7.04 -9.22
N LEU A 192 3.79 -7.48 -10.41
CA LEU A 192 4.06 -8.84 -10.88
C LEU A 192 5.56 -9.09 -11.06
N TRP A 193 6.30 -8.14 -11.69
CA TRP A 193 7.74 -8.23 -11.83
C TRP A 193 8.45 -8.40 -10.48
N GLU A 194 8.08 -7.63 -9.48
CA GLU A 194 8.58 -7.74 -8.10
C GLU A 194 8.40 -9.16 -7.55
N SER A 195 7.20 -9.72 -7.68
CA SER A 195 6.89 -11.07 -7.23
C SER A 195 7.70 -12.13 -7.97
N VAL A 196 7.90 -11.97 -9.30
CA VAL A 196 8.74 -12.86 -10.11
C VAL A 196 10.20 -12.79 -9.69
N MET A 197 10.72 -11.59 -9.47
CA MET A 197 12.11 -11.38 -9.04
C MET A 197 12.37 -12.00 -7.67
N ILE A 198 11.48 -11.77 -6.71
CA ILE A 198 11.62 -12.37 -5.37
C ILE A 198 11.55 -13.90 -5.46
N GLY A 199 10.63 -14.45 -6.26
CA GLY A 199 10.51 -15.88 -6.47
C GLY A 199 11.73 -16.50 -7.20
N THR A 200 12.48 -15.71 -7.97
CA THR A 200 13.68 -16.14 -8.70
C THR A 200 14.96 -15.99 -7.87
N LEU A 201 15.10 -14.88 -7.16
CA LEU A 201 16.30 -14.52 -6.39
C LEU A 201 16.26 -15.06 -4.95
N GLY A 202 15.06 -15.35 -4.45
CA GLY A 202 14.81 -15.54 -3.02
C GLY A 202 14.88 -14.24 -2.25
N ALA A 203 14.41 -14.28 -0.99
CA ALA A 203 14.37 -13.10 -0.11
C ALA A 203 15.76 -12.46 0.06
N GLN A 204 16.81 -13.26 0.28
CA GLN A 204 18.17 -12.74 0.46
C GLN A 204 18.72 -12.09 -0.82
N GLY A 205 18.45 -12.68 -1.99
CA GLY A 205 18.85 -12.08 -3.28
C GLY A 205 18.17 -10.75 -3.53
N TRP A 206 16.89 -10.64 -3.17
CA TRP A 206 16.13 -9.40 -3.23
C TRP A 206 16.71 -8.33 -2.30
N GLU A 207 17.00 -8.67 -1.04
CA GLU A 207 17.66 -7.75 -0.11
C GLU A 207 19.04 -7.29 -0.63
N ASN A 208 19.84 -8.22 -1.19
CA ASN A 208 21.16 -7.91 -1.75
C ASN A 208 21.08 -6.95 -2.94
N LEU A 209 20.04 -7.05 -3.77
CA LEU A 209 19.81 -6.17 -4.92
C LEU A 209 19.63 -4.72 -4.44
N TRP A 210 18.77 -4.49 -3.45
CA TRP A 210 18.48 -3.16 -2.93
C TRP A 210 19.57 -2.60 -2.00
N ALA A 211 20.35 -3.48 -1.40
CA ALA A 211 21.54 -3.08 -0.65
C ALA A 211 22.78 -2.80 -1.54
N GLY A 212 22.66 -2.93 -2.87
CA GLY A 212 23.75 -2.77 -3.81
C GLY A 212 24.80 -3.87 -3.80
N LYS A 213 24.54 -4.97 -3.08
CA LYS A 213 25.42 -6.16 -3.03
C LYS A 213 25.27 -7.05 -4.27
N MET A 214 24.21 -6.86 -5.03
CA MET A 214 23.94 -7.50 -6.32
C MET A 214 23.61 -6.40 -7.34
N LYS A 215 24.15 -6.50 -8.54
CA LYS A 215 23.84 -5.57 -9.64
C LYS A 215 22.56 -6.00 -10.36
N PHE A 216 21.82 -5.05 -10.96
CA PHE A 216 20.69 -5.39 -11.82
C PHE A 216 21.14 -6.17 -13.07
N THR A 217 22.38 -6.00 -13.50
CA THR A 217 23.00 -6.74 -14.61
C THR A 217 23.50 -8.15 -14.22
N ASP A 218 23.33 -8.58 -12.97
CA ASP A 218 23.67 -9.94 -12.55
C ASP A 218 22.88 -10.97 -13.39
N PRO A 219 23.51 -12.09 -13.84
CA PRO A 219 22.84 -13.10 -14.64
C PRO A 219 21.54 -13.65 -14.01
N LYS A 220 21.44 -13.72 -12.69
CA LYS A 220 20.21 -14.13 -11.99
C LYS A 220 19.08 -13.12 -12.16
N VAL A 221 19.40 -11.83 -12.16
CA VAL A 221 18.42 -10.76 -12.40
C VAL A 221 17.94 -10.76 -13.84
N VAL A 222 18.87 -10.95 -14.81
CA VAL A 222 18.53 -11.11 -16.23
C VAL A 222 17.64 -12.34 -16.44
N ALA A 223 17.93 -13.47 -15.78
CA ALA A 223 17.07 -14.67 -15.80
C ALA A 223 15.68 -14.40 -15.19
N GLY A 224 15.60 -13.55 -14.17
CA GLY A 224 14.33 -13.08 -13.59
C GLY A 224 13.50 -12.30 -14.60
N PHE A 225 14.09 -11.35 -15.35
CA PHE A 225 13.41 -10.68 -16.46
C PHE A 225 12.93 -11.67 -17.53
N THR A 226 13.74 -12.66 -17.88
CA THR A 226 13.34 -13.71 -18.84
C THR A 226 12.14 -14.49 -18.33
N THR A 227 12.11 -14.84 -17.05
CA THR A 227 10.98 -15.53 -16.41
C THR A 227 9.74 -14.61 -16.42
N PHE A 228 9.89 -13.35 -16.06
CA PHE A 228 8.80 -12.37 -16.12
C PHE A 228 8.22 -12.25 -17.54
N GLY A 229 9.07 -12.23 -18.58
CA GLY A 229 8.62 -12.21 -19.96
C GLY A 229 7.72 -13.40 -20.31
N LYS A 230 8.11 -14.62 -19.91
CA LYS A 230 7.30 -15.84 -20.10
C LYS A 230 6.00 -15.81 -19.30
N VAL A 231 6.01 -15.25 -18.08
CA VAL A 231 4.82 -15.08 -17.27
C VAL A 231 3.85 -14.08 -17.92
N MET A 232 4.36 -12.99 -18.47
CA MET A 232 3.56 -12.00 -19.21
C MET A 232 2.93 -12.60 -20.49
N ASP A 233 3.48 -13.63 -21.08
CA ASP A 233 2.85 -14.35 -22.22
C ASP A 233 1.56 -15.10 -21.80
N CYS A 234 1.33 -15.28 -20.50
CA CYS A 234 0.09 -15.81 -19.93
C CYS A 234 -0.96 -14.73 -19.61
N ALA A 235 -0.57 -13.45 -19.67
CA ALA A 235 -1.41 -12.33 -19.27
C ALA A 235 -2.35 -11.87 -20.39
N ASN A 236 -3.38 -11.12 -19.97
CA ASN A 236 -4.27 -10.40 -20.87
C ASN A 236 -3.54 -9.32 -21.68
N LYS A 237 -4.03 -9.03 -22.88
CA LYS A 237 -3.41 -8.02 -23.77
C LYS A 237 -3.89 -6.61 -23.54
N ASP A 238 -5.03 -6.43 -22.88
CA ASP A 238 -5.68 -5.14 -22.59
C ASP A 238 -5.33 -4.58 -21.20
N ALA A 239 -4.20 -4.98 -20.65
CA ALA A 239 -3.74 -4.63 -19.31
C ALA A 239 -3.71 -3.11 -19.06
N SER A 240 -3.22 -2.31 -20.01
CA SER A 240 -3.11 -0.86 -19.87
C SER A 240 -4.46 -0.13 -19.69
N GLY A 241 -5.56 -0.75 -20.10
CA GLY A 241 -6.91 -0.21 -19.97
C GLY A 241 -7.66 -0.66 -18.71
N LEU A 242 -7.04 -1.49 -17.85
CA LEU A 242 -7.68 -2.06 -16.67
C LEU A 242 -7.11 -1.46 -15.39
N SER A 243 -8.00 -1.00 -14.51
CA SER A 243 -7.62 -0.78 -13.11
C SER A 243 -7.33 -2.12 -12.42
N TRP A 244 -6.69 -2.09 -11.25
CA TRP A 244 -6.45 -3.30 -10.46
C TRP A 244 -7.77 -3.97 -10.00
N GLN A 245 -8.83 -3.18 -9.78
CA GLN A 245 -10.17 -3.69 -9.45
C GLN A 245 -10.76 -4.47 -10.62
N GLN A 246 -10.71 -3.90 -11.82
CA GLN A 246 -11.20 -4.57 -13.04
C GLN A 246 -10.39 -5.85 -13.35
N ALA A 247 -9.08 -5.84 -13.10
CA ALA A 247 -8.27 -7.04 -13.18
C ALA A 247 -8.71 -8.10 -12.14
N SER A 248 -8.99 -7.68 -10.90
CA SER A 248 -9.49 -8.57 -9.84
C SER A 248 -10.88 -9.12 -10.14
N ASP A 249 -11.75 -8.35 -10.80
CA ASP A 249 -13.09 -8.81 -11.22
C ASP A 249 -13.02 -10.01 -12.16
N ARG A 250 -11.99 -10.10 -13.03
CA ARG A 250 -11.79 -11.26 -13.91
C ARG A 250 -11.47 -12.57 -13.18
N ILE A 251 -11.03 -12.49 -11.93
CA ILE A 251 -10.89 -13.67 -11.07
C ILE A 251 -12.26 -14.07 -10.53
N ILE A 252 -13.09 -13.11 -10.16
CA ILE A 252 -14.43 -13.36 -9.61
C ILE A 252 -15.32 -14.02 -10.64
N ASP A 253 -15.38 -13.48 -11.85
CA ASP A 253 -16.19 -14.00 -12.95
C ASP A 253 -15.60 -15.25 -13.63
N GLY A 254 -14.31 -15.50 -13.40
CA GLY A 254 -13.59 -16.66 -13.91
C GLY A 254 -13.19 -16.55 -15.38
N THR A 255 -13.05 -15.35 -15.92
CA THR A 255 -12.45 -15.11 -17.24
C THR A 255 -10.93 -15.23 -17.21
N SER A 256 -10.32 -15.07 -16.03
CA SER A 256 -8.91 -15.38 -15.74
C SER A 256 -8.79 -16.28 -14.51
N ALA A 257 -7.71 -17.04 -14.43
CA ALA A 257 -7.47 -17.98 -13.32
C ALA A 257 -6.74 -17.35 -12.13
N PHE A 258 -5.77 -16.47 -12.40
CA PHE A 258 -4.88 -15.92 -11.39
C PHE A 258 -4.70 -14.41 -11.57
N ASN A 259 -4.62 -13.72 -10.42
CA ASN A 259 -4.16 -12.34 -10.32
C ASN A 259 -3.14 -12.25 -9.18
N ILE A 260 -1.97 -11.67 -9.42
CA ILE A 260 -0.99 -11.37 -8.37
C ILE A 260 -1.17 -9.93 -7.98
N MET A 261 -1.65 -9.72 -6.74
CA MET A 261 -2.05 -8.41 -6.23
C MET A 261 -1.92 -8.40 -4.71
N GLY A 262 -1.67 -7.22 -4.14
CA GLY A 262 -1.62 -7.07 -2.71
C GLY A 262 -2.97 -7.32 -2.02
N ASP A 263 -2.91 -7.44 -0.71
CA ASP A 263 -4.05 -7.90 0.08
C ASP A 263 -5.15 -6.84 0.29
N TRP A 264 -5.00 -5.62 -0.24
CA TRP A 264 -6.13 -4.70 -0.44
C TRP A 264 -7.22 -5.34 -1.34
N ALA A 265 -6.83 -6.29 -2.21
CA ALA A 265 -7.80 -7.08 -2.97
C ALA A 265 -8.71 -7.92 -2.05
N ALA A 266 -8.23 -8.41 -0.89
CA ALA A 266 -9.09 -9.08 0.09
C ALA A 266 -10.16 -8.13 0.64
N GLY A 267 -9.80 -6.86 0.90
CA GLY A 267 -10.76 -5.82 1.29
C GLY A 267 -11.79 -5.56 0.20
N TYR A 268 -11.37 -5.47 -1.05
CA TYR A 268 -12.25 -5.34 -2.21
C TYR A 268 -13.22 -6.52 -2.32
N PHE A 269 -12.71 -7.75 -2.25
CA PHE A 269 -13.54 -8.95 -2.33
C PHE A 269 -14.56 -9.03 -1.18
N THR A 270 -14.14 -8.76 0.06
CA THR A 270 -15.03 -8.90 1.22
C THR A 270 -15.93 -7.71 1.44
N THR A 271 -15.39 -6.48 1.35
CA THR A 271 -16.11 -5.25 1.69
C THR A 271 -16.97 -4.76 0.53
N THR A 272 -16.44 -4.77 -0.69
CA THR A 272 -17.15 -4.26 -1.87
C THR A 272 -17.97 -5.35 -2.56
N LYS A 273 -17.35 -6.49 -2.88
CA LYS A 273 -18.01 -7.58 -3.61
C LYS A 273 -18.78 -8.56 -2.71
N LYS A 274 -18.69 -8.42 -1.38
CA LYS A 274 -19.39 -9.27 -0.38
C LYS A 274 -19.08 -10.77 -0.52
N LEU A 275 -17.88 -11.11 -0.97
CA LEU A 275 -17.43 -12.48 -1.12
C LEU A 275 -16.84 -13.03 0.17
N ALA A 276 -17.09 -14.31 0.43
CA ALA A 276 -16.53 -15.01 1.57
C ALA A 276 -15.15 -15.64 1.23
N PRO A 277 -14.14 -15.54 2.13
CA PRO A 277 -12.88 -16.24 1.97
C PRO A 277 -13.07 -17.76 1.82
N ASN A 278 -12.20 -18.41 1.05
CA ASN A 278 -12.17 -19.84 0.72
C ASN A 278 -13.30 -20.33 -0.21
N THR A 279 -14.40 -19.61 -0.35
CA THR A 279 -15.52 -19.96 -1.23
C THR A 279 -15.67 -18.99 -2.41
N GLY A 280 -15.77 -17.70 -2.13
CA GLY A 280 -15.87 -16.66 -3.16
C GLY A 280 -14.52 -16.29 -3.77
N PHE A 281 -13.46 -16.40 -3.00
CA PHE A 281 -12.07 -16.24 -3.45
C PHE A 281 -11.11 -17.09 -2.61
N GLY A 282 -10.01 -17.50 -3.21
CA GLY A 282 -8.91 -18.21 -2.57
C GLY A 282 -7.60 -17.45 -2.77
N TRP A 283 -6.58 -17.82 -2.03
CA TRP A 283 -5.27 -17.20 -2.08
C TRP A 283 -4.14 -18.20 -1.88
N ALA A 284 -2.98 -17.86 -2.39
CA ALA A 284 -1.71 -18.52 -2.12
C ALA A 284 -0.58 -17.48 -2.16
N PRO A 285 0.60 -17.75 -1.62
CA PRO A 285 1.77 -16.95 -1.94
C PRO A 285 2.01 -16.94 -3.45
N ALA A 286 2.49 -15.83 -4.00
CA ALA A 286 2.94 -15.79 -5.39
C ALA A 286 4.01 -16.89 -5.61
N PRO A 287 4.06 -17.51 -6.81
CA PRO A 287 4.97 -18.63 -7.08
C PRO A 287 6.42 -18.31 -6.71
N GLY A 288 7.10 -19.24 -6.03
CA GLY A 288 8.48 -19.07 -5.57
C GLY A 288 8.65 -18.22 -4.32
N THR A 289 7.58 -17.68 -3.73
CA THR A 289 7.66 -16.78 -2.57
C THR A 289 7.14 -17.40 -1.27
N THR A 290 7.00 -18.71 -1.20
CA THR A 290 6.61 -19.41 0.03
C THR A 290 7.57 -19.05 1.17
N LYS A 291 7.04 -18.74 2.35
CA LYS A 291 7.77 -18.24 3.53
C LYS A 291 8.45 -16.88 3.34
N THR A 292 8.07 -16.13 2.31
CA THR A 292 8.46 -14.73 2.15
C THR A 292 7.21 -13.85 2.25
N PHE A 293 7.25 -12.83 3.08
CA PHE A 293 6.23 -11.81 3.18
C PHE A 293 6.78 -10.53 2.55
N VAL A 294 6.24 -10.15 1.40
CA VAL A 294 6.63 -8.88 0.74
C VAL A 294 5.77 -7.79 1.32
N MET A 295 6.40 -6.93 2.11
CA MET A 295 5.75 -5.95 2.96
C MET A 295 5.70 -4.58 2.33
N LEU A 296 4.58 -3.92 2.50
CA LEU A 296 4.44 -2.48 2.48
C LEU A 296 3.58 -2.05 3.68
N ALA A 297 3.67 -0.79 4.06
CA ALA A 297 2.81 -0.20 5.08
C ALA A 297 2.39 1.20 4.62
N ASP A 298 1.10 1.48 4.68
CA ASP A 298 0.63 2.85 4.55
C ASP A 298 0.88 3.60 5.84
N SER A 299 1.28 4.85 5.73
CA SER A 299 1.53 5.73 6.85
C SER A 299 1.06 7.15 6.54
N PHE A 300 0.84 7.92 7.58
CA PHE A 300 0.55 9.35 7.46
C PHE A 300 1.66 10.16 8.11
N GLY A 301 2.12 11.18 7.40
CA GLY A 301 3.14 12.11 7.86
C GLY A 301 2.59 13.48 8.18
N LEU A 302 3.40 14.28 8.88
CA LEU A 302 3.15 15.68 9.17
C LEU A 302 4.15 16.52 8.37
N PRO A 303 3.71 17.23 7.32
CA PRO A 303 4.58 18.10 6.56
C PRO A 303 4.89 19.38 7.33
N LYS A 304 6.09 19.94 7.13
CA LYS A 304 6.38 21.30 7.58
C LYS A 304 5.48 22.30 6.86
N GLY A 305 4.92 23.25 7.59
CA GLY A 305 4.02 24.26 7.06
C GLY A 305 2.55 23.82 7.00
N ALA A 306 2.19 22.68 7.60
CA ALA A 306 0.79 22.30 7.83
C ALA A 306 0.06 23.43 8.57
N LYS A 307 -1.06 23.89 8.00
CA LYS A 307 -1.82 25.03 8.56
C LYS A 307 -2.50 24.70 9.88
N ASN A 308 -3.00 23.47 10.00
CA ASN A 308 -3.75 22.99 11.15
C ASN A 308 -2.96 21.88 11.87
N ARG A 309 -1.73 22.23 12.29
CA ARG A 309 -0.77 21.29 12.88
C ARG A 309 -1.31 20.51 14.09
N THR A 310 -2.10 21.17 14.95
CA THR A 310 -2.69 20.55 16.15
C THR A 310 -3.67 19.44 15.75
N GLU A 311 -4.54 19.71 14.80
CA GLU A 311 -5.54 18.79 14.26
C GLU A 311 -4.87 17.63 13.51
N ALA A 312 -3.80 17.90 12.78
CA ALA A 312 -2.98 16.86 12.14
C ALA A 312 -2.32 15.94 13.18
N MET A 313 -1.76 16.47 14.27
CA MET A 313 -1.23 15.66 15.37
C MET A 313 -2.32 14.81 16.03
N ASN A 314 -3.50 15.36 16.25
CA ASN A 314 -4.66 14.64 16.76
C ASN A 314 -5.13 13.54 15.81
N TRP A 315 -5.08 13.79 14.49
CA TRP A 315 -5.32 12.76 13.46
C TRP A 315 -4.34 11.62 13.55
N LEU A 316 -3.04 11.90 13.64
CA LEU A 316 -1.98 10.90 13.77
C LEU A 316 -2.13 10.05 15.04
N LYS A 317 -2.60 10.64 16.17
CA LYS A 317 -2.95 9.90 17.39
C LYS A 317 -4.09 8.91 17.16
N VAL A 318 -5.16 9.33 16.50
CA VAL A 318 -6.29 8.45 16.19
C VAL A 318 -5.87 7.32 15.26
N LEU A 319 -5.13 7.63 14.20
CA LEU A 319 -4.65 6.69 13.20
C LEU A 319 -3.73 5.62 13.79
N GLY A 320 -2.81 6.01 14.67
CA GLY A 320 -1.89 5.08 15.36
C GLY A 320 -2.51 4.35 16.55
N SER A 321 -3.71 4.74 17.00
CA SER A 321 -4.36 4.11 18.15
C SER A 321 -4.84 2.69 17.84
N LYS A 322 -4.99 1.85 18.89
CA LYS A 322 -5.57 0.52 18.76
C LYS A 322 -6.98 0.57 18.14
N ALA A 323 -7.83 1.47 18.63
CA ALA A 323 -9.18 1.64 18.12
C ALA A 323 -9.20 2.05 16.62
N GLY A 324 -8.30 2.96 16.21
CA GLY A 324 -8.17 3.36 14.81
C GLY A 324 -7.77 2.20 13.92
N GLN A 325 -6.75 1.45 14.29
CA GLN A 325 -6.28 0.33 13.48
C GLN A 325 -7.25 -0.86 13.46
N ASP A 326 -7.93 -1.13 14.59
CA ASP A 326 -8.97 -2.17 14.66
C ASP A 326 -10.26 -1.80 13.89
N ALA A 327 -10.50 -0.51 13.63
CA ALA A 327 -11.60 -0.07 12.77
C ALA A 327 -11.24 -0.06 11.27
N PHE A 328 -10.00 0.29 10.94
CA PHE A 328 -9.53 0.46 9.57
C PHE A 328 -9.20 -0.87 8.87
N ASN A 329 -8.34 -1.68 9.49
CA ASN A 329 -7.70 -2.80 8.82
C ASN A 329 -8.63 -3.93 8.37
N PRO A 330 -9.70 -4.31 9.11
CA PRO A 330 -10.66 -5.30 8.65
C PRO A 330 -11.40 -4.89 7.37
N LEU A 331 -11.64 -3.58 7.18
CA LEU A 331 -12.30 -3.04 5.99
C LEU A 331 -11.33 -2.93 4.81
N LYS A 332 -10.06 -2.55 5.10
CA LYS A 332 -9.01 -2.35 4.10
C LYS A 332 -8.46 -3.68 3.54
N GLY A 333 -8.61 -4.79 4.26
CA GLY A 333 -8.04 -6.10 3.90
C GLY A 333 -6.61 -6.32 4.38
N SER A 334 -6.01 -5.34 5.05
CA SER A 334 -4.67 -5.37 5.63
C SER A 334 -4.66 -5.94 7.05
N ILE A 335 -3.48 -6.06 7.63
CA ILE A 335 -3.29 -6.29 9.06
C ILE A 335 -2.87 -5.02 9.77
N ALA A 336 -3.15 -4.92 11.07
CA ALA A 336 -2.71 -3.77 11.85
C ALA A 336 -1.19 -3.69 11.92
N ALA A 337 -0.66 -2.47 11.89
CA ALA A 337 0.74 -2.19 12.17
C ALA A 337 1.09 -2.42 13.64
N ARG A 338 0.10 -2.41 14.54
CA ARG A 338 0.24 -2.66 15.98
C ARG A 338 0.27 -4.14 16.30
N THR A 339 1.05 -4.51 17.34
CA THR A 339 1.16 -5.90 17.82
C THR A 339 0.00 -6.32 18.73
N ASP A 340 -0.75 -5.35 19.29
CA ASP A 340 -1.85 -5.54 20.24
C ASP A 340 -3.25 -5.41 19.62
N SER A 341 -3.36 -5.49 18.30
CA SER A 341 -4.63 -5.44 17.57
C SER A 341 -5.53 -6.64 17.88
N ASP A 342 -6.83 -6.41 17.86
CA ASP A 342 -7.85 -7.43 18.11
C ASP A 342 -8.11 -8.29 16.87
N LEU A 343 -7.42 -9.43 16.78
CA LEU A 343 -7.55 -10.37 15.66
C LEU A 343 -8.95 -11.01 15.55
N SER A 344 -9.83 -10.91 16.55
CA SER A 344 -11.19 -11.42 16.44
C SER A 344 -12.01 -10.73 15.35
N LYS A 345 -11.69 -9.47 15.06
CA LYS A 345 -12.33 -8.64 14.04
C LYS A 345 -11.93 -8.98 12.59
N TYR A 346 -10.92 -9.81 12.41
CA TYR A 346 -10.34 -10.11 11.10
C TYR A 346 -10.92 -11.39 10.50
N ASN A 347 -11.08 -11.41 9.18
CA ASN A 347 -11.49 -12.59 8.44
C ASN A 347 -10.37 -13.65 8.35
N THR A 348 -10.68 -14.80 7.76
CA THR A 348 -9.73 -15.92 7.64
C THR A 348 -8.46 -15.54 6.87
N TYR A 349 -8.59 -14.75 5.78
CA TYR A 349 -7.42 -14.28 5.03
C TYR A 349 -6.50 -13.43 5.91
N SER A 350 -7.04 -12.37 6.53
CA SER A 350 -6.23 -11.44 7.32
C SER A 350 -5.60 -12.11 8.54
N LYS A 351 -6.28 -13.11 9.16
CA LYS A 351 -5.68 -13.95 10.21
C LYS A 351 -4.50 -14.76 9.69
N SER A 352 -4.62 -15.33 8.48
CA SER A 352 -3.51 -16.05 7.81
C SER A 352 -2.35 -15.10 7.49
N ALA A 353 -2.63 -13.90 6.98
CA ALA A 353 -1.60 -12.89 6.73
C ALA A 353 -0.88 -12.45 8.01
N ALA A 354 -1.62 -12.27 9.12
CA ALA A 354 -1.02 -11.95 10.42
C ALA A 354 -0.13 -13.09 10.98
N ALA A 355 -0.47 -14.33 10.71
CA ALA A 355 0.36 -15.49 11.07
C ALA A 355 1.64 -15.53 10.22
N ASP A 356 1.52 -15.30 8.91
CA ASP A 356 2.64 -15.24 7.99
C ASP A 356 3.58 -14.07 8.29
N TRP A 357 3.05 -12.91 8.68
CA TRP A 357 3.84 -11.77 9.15
C TRP A 357 4.78 -12.11 10.31
N LYS A 358 4.33 -12.98 11.22
CA LYS A 358 5.10 -13.41 12.39
C LYS A 358 6.13 -14.50 12.09
N SER A 359 5.91 -15.30 11.03
CA SER A 359 6.67 -16.53 10.78
C SER A 359 7.55 -16.48 9.53
N ASN A 360 7.24 -15.60 8.58
CA ASN A 360 7.94 -15.55 7.30
C ASN A 360 9.13 -14.57 7.34
N LYS A 361 10.06 -14.73 6.41
CA LYS A 361 11.08 -13.71 6.14
C LYS A 361 10.40 -12.50 5.50
N ILE A 362 10.56 -11.34 6.11
CA ILE A 362 9.98 -10.08 5.65
C ILE A 362 10.98 -9.38 4.73
N VAL A 363 10.50 -8.94 3.56
CA VAL A 363 11.23 -8.08 2.62
C VAL A 363 10.35 -6.92 2.19
N GLY A 364 10.94 -5.78 1.89
CA GLY A 364 10.20 -4.58 1.46
C GLY A 364 9.79 -4.65 -0.01
N SER A 365 8.61 -4.11 -0.34
CA SER A 365 8.13 -3.91 -1.71
C SER A 365 8.87 -2.75 -2.39
N LEU A 366 9.22 -2.94 -3.66
CA LEU A 366 9.71 -1.87 -4.53
C LEU A 366 8.58 -0.92 -4.93
N VAL A 367 7.53 -1.49 -5.51
CA VAL A 367 6.44 -0.73 -6.15
C VAL A 367 5.76 0.21 -5.16
N HIS A 368 5.74 -0.20 -3.89
CA HIS A 368 5.16 0.57 -2.79
C HIS A 368 6.25 1.24 -1.93
N GLY A 369 7.37 1.60 -2.52
CA GLY A 369 8.37 2.52 -1.96
C GLY A 369 9.06 2.10 -0.68
N ALA A 370 9.00 0.81 -0.28
CA ALA A 370 9.69 0.37 0.92
C ALA A 370 11.22 0.34 0.73
N VAL A 371 11.70 -0.06 -0.46
CA VAL A 371 13.13 -0.32 -0.72
C VAL A 371 13.81 0.71 -1.63
N ALA A 372 13.05 1.51 -2.38
CA ALA A 372 13.62 2.51 -3.28
C ALA A 372 12.86 3.84 -3.23
N PRO A 373 13.53 4.99 -3.50
CA PRO A 373 12.89 6.29 -3.54
C PRO A 373 11.94 6.41 -4.75
N GLU A 374 10.98 7.33 -4.65
CA GLU A 374 9.98 7.60 -5.69
C GLU A 374 10.60 7.87 -7.07
N SER A 375 11.77 8.53 -7.11
CA SER A 375 12.50 8.80 -8.36
C SER A 375 12.91 7.54 -9.11
N PHE A 376 13.24 6.46 -8.39
CA PHE A 376 13.53 5.16 -8.99
C PHE A 376 12.24 4.47 -9.43
N THR A 377 11.27 4.34 -8.55
CA THR A 377 10.05 3.56 -8.77
C THR A 377 9.25 4.11 -9.95
N SER A 378 9.11 5.44 -10.02
CA SER A 378 8.42 6.12 -11.13
C SER A 378 9.13 5.91 -12.47
N ALA A 379 10.46 6.03 -12.52
CA ALA A 379 11.24 5.82 -13.75
C ALA A 379 11.29 4.33 -14.16
N PHE A 380 11.22 3.41 -13.20
CA PHE A 380 11.24 1.97 -13.45
C PHE A 380 10.01 1.48 -14.21
N GLY A 381 8.87 2.19 -14.08
CA GLY A 381 7.68 1.92 -14.89
C GLY A 381 7.96 1.90 -16.40
N ALA A 382 8.73 2.87 -16.89
CA ALA A 382 9.11 2.91 -18.32
C ALA A 382 10.01 1.73 -18.73
N VAL A 383 10.86 1.24 -17.83
CA VAL A 383 11.68 0.04 -18.07
C VAL A 383 10.78 -1.19 -18.23
N ILE A 384 9.74 -1.32 -17.42
CA ILE A 384 8.79 -2.42 -17.51
C ILE A 384 7.98 -2.34 -18.80
N ASP A 385 7.45 -1.16 -19.17
CA ASP A 385 6.71 -0.98 -20.44
C ASP A 385 7.58 -1.37 -21.65
N GLN A 386 8.81 -0.87 -21.70
CA GLN A 386 9.75 -1.19 -22.77
C GLN A 386 10.11 -2.69 -22.80
N PHE A 387 10.27 -3.30 -21.62
CA PHE A 387 10.54 -4.74 -21.53
C PHE A 387 9.36 -5.59 -22.01
N VAL A 388 8.15 -5.25 -21.60
CA VAL A 388 6.93 -5.99 -22.02
C VAL A 388 6.78 -5.97 -23.54
N ALA A 389 7.11 -4.84 -24.17
CA ALA A 389 7.07 -4.70 -25.62
C ALA A 389 8.21 -5.45 -26.33
N SER A 390 9.46 -5.36 -25.81
CA SER A 390 10.66 -5.85 -26.50
C SER A 390 11.11 -7.24 -26.09
N LYS A 391 10.75 -7.68 -24.88
CA LYS A 391 11.25 -8.91 -24.22
C LYS A 391 12.79 -8.96 -24.08
N ASN A 392 13.46 -7.82 -24.18
CA ASN A 392 14.92 -7.71 -24.07
C ASN A 392 15.36 -7.69 -22.60
N SER A 393 15.59 -8.86 -22.01
CA SER A 393 15.96 -9.02 -20.59
C SER A 393 17.28 -8.32 -20.24
N ALA A 394 18.30 -8.41 -21.08
CA ALA A 394 19.59 -7.77 -20.84
C ALA A 394 19.48 -6.23 -20.91
N GLY A 395 18.73 -5.71 -21.89
CA GLY A 395 18.46 -4.27 -22.02
C GLY A 395 17.70 -3.70 -20.84
N ALA A 396 16.65 -4.40 -20.37
CA ALA A 396 15.88 -4.00 -19.19
C ALA A 396 16.74 -4.01 -17.90
N ALA A 397 17.55 -5.04 -17.72
CA ALA A 397 18.49 -5.14 -16.60
C ALA A 397 19.53 -4.00 -16.62
N ALA A 398 20.08 -3.66 -17.78
CA ALA A 398 21.02 -2.54 -17.95
C ALA A 398 20.35 -1.18 -17.65
N ALA A 399 19.13 -0.96 -18.14
CA ALA A 399 18.34 0.24 -17.85
C ALA A 399 18.03 0.38 -16.35
N ALA A 400 17.59 -0.70 -15.70
CA ALA A 400 17.36 -0.74 -14.26
C ALA A 400 18.65 -0.44 -13.47
N GLN A 401 19.82 -0.95 -13.91
CA GLN A 401 21.11 -0.63 -13.28
C GLN A 401 21.43 0.86 -13.38
N GLN A 402 21.18 1.49 -14.50
CA GLN A 402 21.40 2.92 -14.65
C GLN A 402 20.51 3.74 -13.71
N LEU A 403 19.23 3.34 -13.58
CA LEU A 403 18.31 3.97 -12.62
C LEU A 403 18.79 3.79 -11.16
N ALA A 404 19.27 2.60 -10.80
CA ALA A 404 19.79 2.32 -9.47
C ALA A 404 20.99 3.23 -9.12
N VAL A 405 21.92 3.40 -10.06
CA VAL A 405 23.07 4.31 -9.90
C VAL A 405 22.61 5.75 -9.69
N ARG A 406 21.66 6.24 -10.51
CA ARG A 406 21.11 7.60 -10.39
C ARG A 406 20.38 7.83 -9.07
N ALA A 407 19.66 6.81 -8.58
CA ALA A 407 18.95 6.86 -7.32
C ALA A 407 19.85 6.64 -6.09
N GLY A 408 21.14 6.37 -6.28
CA GLY A 408 22.10 6.14 -5.19
C GLY A 408 21.90 4.80 -4.48
N ILE A 409 21.23 3.84 -5.12
CA ILE A 409 21.03 2.50 -4.54
C ILE A 409 22.37 1.78 -4.51
N GLY A 410 22.80 1.35 -3.31
CA GLY A 410 24.06 0.65 -3.10
C GLY A 410 25.28 1.58 -2.96
N LYS A 411 25.08 2.85 -2.64
CA LYS A 411 26.14 3.79 -2.24
C LYS A 411 26.34 3.78 -0.74
#